data_ee350b2e859e9a13fc01873d1b36cd97
#
_entry.id   ee350b2e859e9a13fc01873d1b36cd97
#
_cell.length_a   1.000
_cell.length_b   1.000
_cell.length_c   1.000
_cell.angle_alpha   90.00
_cell.angle_beta   90.00
_cell.angle_gamma   90.00
#
_symmetry.space_group_name_H-M   'P 1'
#
loop_
_entity.id
_entity.type
_entity.pdbx_description
1 polymer ?
#
loop_
_entity_poly.entity_id
_entity_poly.type
_entity_poly.pdbx_seq_one_letter_code
_entity_poly.pdbx_strand_id
1 'polypeptide(L)'
;METKPRILYLQKILLERTDEENPLSTTQLINILNDEYGISAHRTTVTKDIAALQEFGMDIVTIHSTQSKYFVASRKFELPELKLLIDAVESSKFITKKKSETLIEKIHTMTSLGQASKLKRNNYVVNRIKPDNEQIYYIIDAINDAINAGKQISFQYYDYTGLKKKVLKNKGEVYKLSPYKLLWCGDYYYVLGYSEKKSKVINFRVDRIASKPEILDKDIIPMPDDFNIENYTKEVFFMFSGEKVLVDLRCDNSLMKTMVDRFGEDVTTLAYDMTSFRVQTEVSASPTFFGWVFGFNGKVQILAPESVKEQYRQMISQADEGMQESE
;
A
#
# COMPACT_ATOMS: atom_id res chain seq x y z
N MET A 1 -21.15 -43.27 14.85
CA MET A 1 -20.19 -42.56 13.96
C MET A 1 -20.64 -41.12 13.82
N GLU A 2 -19.89 -40.20 14.33
CA GLU A 2 -20.26 -38.79 14.29
C GLU A 2 -20.16 -38.24 12.85
N THR A 3 -21.30 -37.94 12.28
CA THR A 3 -21.40 -37.42 10.88
C THR A 3 -20.96 -35.97 10.73
N LYS A 4 -21.00 -35.20 11.83
CA LYS A 4 -20.72 -33.75 11.83
C LYS A 4 -19.29 -33.36 11.47
N PRO A 5 -18.23 -34.01 11.96
CA PRO A 5 -16.85 -33.61 11.59
C PRO A 5 -16.49 -33.93 10.13
N ARG A 6 -17.04 -35.02 9.53
CA ARG A 6 -16.67 -35.48 8.18
C ARG A 6 -16.91 -34.44 7.10
N ILE A 7 -18.06 -33.78 7.09
CA ILE A 7 -18.39 -32.77 6.08
C ILE A 7 -17.46 -31.55 6.14
N LEU A 8 -17.01 -31.16 7.34
CA LEU A 8 -16.06 -30.07 7.53
C LEU A 8 -14.68 -30.43 7.01
N TYR A 9 -14.23 -31.67 7.23
CA TYR A 9 -12.95 -32.13 6.64
C TYR A 9 -13.07 -32.29 5.14
N LEU A 10 -14.19 -32.76 4.62
CA LEU A 10 -14.43 -32.83 3.17
C LEU A 10 -14.38 -31.42 2.53
N GLN A 11 -15.04 -30.45 3.15
CA GLN A 11 -14.97 -29.03 2.74
C GLN A 11 -13.52 -28.53 2.71
N LYS A 12 -12.75 -28.79 3.77
CA LYS A 12 -11.34 -28.42 3.85
C LYS A 12 -10.52 -29.04 2.73
N ILE A 13 -10.65 -30.34 2.51
CA ILE A 13 -9.92 -31.06 1.45
C ILE A 13 -10.25 -30.48 0.08
N LEU A 14 -11.54 -30.24 -0.22
CA LEU A 14 -11.96 -29.67 -1.50
C LEU A 14 -11.41 -28.26 -1.69
N LEU A 15 -11.47 -27.39 -0.69
CA LEU A 15 -10.92 -26.03 -0.77
C LEU A 15 -9.40 -26.00 -0.93
N GLU A 16 -8.69 -26.84 -0.20
CA GLU A 16 -7.23 -26.82 -0.17
C GLU A 16 -6.59 -27.57 -1.35
N ARG A 17 -7.21 -28.65 -1.85
CA ARG A 17 -6.54 -29.59 -2.76
C ARG A 17 -7.12 -29.67 -4.16
N THR A 18 -8.27 -29.04 -4.41
CA THR A 18 -8.91 -29.14 -5.71
C THR A 18 -8.97 -27.81 -6.44
N ASP A 19 -8.82 -27.87 -7.73
CA ASP A 19 -9.08 -26.83 -8.71
C ASP A 19 -9.34 -27.51 -10.06
N GLU A 20 -9.61 -26.74 -11.11
CA GLU A 20 -9.94 -27.25 -12.45
C GLU A 20 -8.86 -28.23 -12.99
N GLU A 21 -7.58 -27.99 -12.69
CA GLU A 21 -6.48 -28.87 -13.13
C GLU A 21 -6.25 -30.06 -12.20
N ASN A 22 -6.72 -29.97 -10.96
CA ASN A 22 -6.49 -30.97 -9.91
C ASN A 22 -7.81 -31.45 -9.29
N PRO A 23 -8.75 -32.03 -10.08
CA PRO A 23 -9.98 -32.58 -9.54
C PRO A 23 -9.73 -33.91 -8.81
N LEU A 24 -10.40 -34.13 -7.67
CA LEU A 24 -10.30 -35.36 -6.89
C LEU A 24 -11.51 -36.26 -7.11
N SER A 25 -11.26 -37.57 -7.30
CA SER A 25 -12.32 -38.59 -7.38
C SER A 25 -12.90 -38.92 -5.99
N THR A 26 -14.12 -39.47 -5.97
CA THR A 26 -14.74 -39.96 -4.72
C THR A 26 -13.81 -40.89 -3.96
N THR A 27 -13.09 -41.79 -4.64
CA THR A 27 -12.16 -42.76 -4.03
C THR A 27 -10.97 -42.01 -3.37
N GLN A 28 -10.41 -41.02 -4.06
CA GLN A 28 -9.33 -40.22 -3.49
C GLN A 28 -9.78 -39.44 -2.26
N LEU A 29 -10.97 -38.83 -2.29
CA LEU A 29 -11.54 -38.15 -1.13
C LEU A 29 -11.76 -39.10 0.07
N ILE A 30 -12.25 -40.34 -0.16
CA ILE A 30 -12.37 -41.34 0.87
C ILE A 30 -11.02 -41.72 1.47
N ASN A 31 -10.02 -41.96 0.65
CA ASN A 31 -8.65 -42.29 1.09
C ASN A 31 -8.07 -41.16 1.94
N ILE A 32 -8.18 -39.94 1.50
CA ILE A 32 -7.66 -38.75 2.27
C ILE A 32 -8.40 -38.66 3.62
N LEU A 33 -9.73 -38.82 3.64
CA LEU A 33 -10.51 -38.79 4.88
C LEU A 33 -10.09 -39.90 5.87
N ASN A 34 -9.80 -41.10 5.34
CA ASN A 34 -9.35 -42.21 6.15
C ASN A 34 -7.91 -42.04 6.65
N ASP A 35 -6.99 -41.76 5.72
CA ASP A 35 -5.55 -41.83 5.98
C ASP A 35 -5.06 -40.64 6.81
N GLU A 36 -5.61 -39.45 6.58
CA GLU A 36 -5.17 -38.24 7.27
C GLU A 36 -6.03 -37.86 8.48
N TYR A 37 -7.32 -38.23 8.47
CA TYR A 37 -8.26 -37.82 9.51
C TYR A 37 -8.87 -38.99 10.27
N GLY A 38 -8.56 -40.24 9.89
CA GLY A 38 -9.11 -41.44 10.53
C GLY A 38 -10.63 -41.61 10.34
N ILE A 39 -11.20 -40.97 9.30
CA ILE A 39 -12.65 -40.97 9.06
C ILE A 39 -13.00 -41.96 7.96
N SER A 40 -13.62 -43.05 8.31
CA SER A 40 -14.14 -44.01 7.34
C SER A 40 -15.47 -43.52 6.76
N ALA A 41 -15.61 -43.54 5.43
CA ALA A 41 -16.80 -43.09 4.73
C ALA A 41 -17.12 -43.98 3.52
N HIS A 42 -18.39 -44.19 3.24
CA HIS A 42 -18.86 -44.87 2.04
C HIS A 42 -19.04 -43.87 0.89
N ARG A 43 -18.89 -44.35 -0.36
CA ARG A 43 -19.03 -43.56 -1.57
C ARG A 43 -20.35 -42.76 -1.62
N THR A 44 -21.47 -43.40 -1.30
CA THR A 44 -22.78 -42.74 -1.28
C THR A 44 -22.86 -41.62 -0.25
N THR A 45 -22.17 -41.78 0.87
CA THR A 45 -22.14 -40.75 1.94
C THR A 45 -21.34 -39.54 1.52
N VAL A 46 -20.16 -39.72 0.92
CA VAL A 46 -19.33 -38.62 0.39
C VAL A 46 -20.08 -37.85 -0.70
N THR A 47 -20.80 -38.57 -1.59
CA THR A 47 -21.63 -37.92 -2.62
C THR A 47 -22.75 -37.06 -2.02
N LYS A 48 -23.41 -37.54 -0.95
CA LYS A 48 -24.43 -36.76 -0.23
C LYS A 48 -23.83 -35.54 0.48
N ASP A 49 -22.65 -35.68 1.08
CA ASP A 49 -21.98 -34.59 1.74
C ASP A 49 -21.54 -33.51 0.71
N ILE A 50 -21.10 -33.91 -0.48
CA ILE A 50 -20.78 -32.97 -1.57
C ILE A 50 -22.05 -32.22 -2.01
N ALA A 51 -23.16 -32.90 -2.20
CA ALA A 51 -24.43 -32.27 -2.53
C ALA A 51 -24.88 -31.27 -1.46
N ALA A 52 -24.72 -31.62 -0.17
CA ALA A 52 -24.98 -30.71 0.93
C ALA A 52 -24.06 -29.47 0.94
N LEU A 53 -22.77 -29.63 0.58
CA LEU A 53 -21.84 -28.50 0.45
C LEU A 53 -22.22 -27.61 -0.74
N GLN A 54 -22.68 -28.17 -1.86
CA GLN A 54 -23.19 -27.40 -3.01
C GLN A 54 -24.47 -26.63 -2.60
N GLU A 55 -25.40 -27.26 -1.88
CA GLU A 55 -26.60 -26.62 -1.34
C GLU A 55 -26.24 -25.49 -0.33
N PHE A 56 -25.18 -25.67 0.44
CA PHE A 56 -24.64 -24.67 1.35
C PHE A 56 -24.00 -23.46 0.61
N GLY A 57 -23.83 -23.54 -0.73
CA GLY A 57 -23.30 -22.46 -1.57
C GLY A 57 -21.85 -22.62 -2.00
N MET A 58 -21.24 -23.81 -1.82
CA MET A 58 -19.93 -24.08 -2.42
C MET A 58 -20.08 -24.39 -3.90
N ASP A 59 -19.33 -23.69 -4.74
CA ASP A 59 -19.29 -23.93 -6.18
C ASP A 59 -18.41 -25.15 -6.50
N ILE A 60 -18.97 -26.33 -6.30
CA ILE A 60 -18.31 -27.61 -6.57
C ILE A 60 -18.80 -28.15 -7.91
N VAL A 61 -17.88 -28.19 -8.88
CA VAL A 61 -18.13 -28.80 -10.18
C VAL A 61 -17.89 -30.32 -10.13
N THR A 62 -18.82 -31.06 -10.72
CA THR A 62 -18.72 -32.52 -10.89
C THR A 62 -18.36 -32.86 -12.33
N ILE A 63 -17.21 -33.49 -12.53
CA ILE A 63 -16.81 -34.05 -13.82
C ILE A 63 -17.33 -35.51 -13.87
N HIS A 64 -18.29 -35.75 -14.74
CA HIS A 64 -18.84 -37.10 -14.94
C HIS A 64 -17.91 -37.90 -15.88
N SER A 65 -17.32 -38.94 -15.34
CA SER A 65 -16.50 -39.91 -16.08
C SER A 65 -16.76 -41.33 -15.45
N THR A 66 -15.93 -42.30 -15.81
CA THR A 66 -15.97 -43.63 -15.14
C THR A 66 -15.94 -43.55 -13.60
N GLN A 67 -15.28 -42.50 -13.08
CA GLN A 67 -15.35 -42.10 -11.67
C GLN A 67 -15.65 -40.62 -11.60
N SER A 68 -16.70 -40.21 -10.91
CA SER A 68 -16.99 -38.79 -10.68
C SER A 68 -15.83 -38.13 -9.95
N LYS A 69 -15.39 -37.01 -10.49
CA LYS A 69 -14.35 -36.14 -9.90
C LYS A 69 -14.96 -34.78 -9.54
N TYR A 70 -14.42 -34.18 -8.52
CA TYR A 70 -14.95 -32.93 -7.96
C TYR A 70 -13.84 -31.91 -7.79
N PHE A 71 -14.15 -30.65 -8.04
CA PHE A 71 -13.28 -29.53 -7.73
C PHE A 71 -14.08 -28.29 -7.38
N VAL A 72 -13.49 -27.38 -6.62
CA VAL A 72 -14.07 -26.07 -6.31
C VAL A 72 -13.71 -25.11 -7.45
N ALA A 73 -14.73 -24.64 -8.18
CA ALA A 73 -14.55 -23.79 -9.34
C ALA A 73 -14.31 -22.33 -8.95
N SER A 74 -15.19 -21.75 -8.11
CA SER A 74 -15.03 -20.36 -7.68
C SER A 74 -14.57 -20.25 -6.22
N ARG A 75 -13.78 -19.24 -5.96
CA ARG A 75 -13.28 -18.86 -4.63
C ARG A 75 -13.57 -17.39 -4.38
N LYS A 76 -13.31 -16.93 -3.12
CA LYS A 76 -13.49 -15.51 -2.76
C LYS A 76 -12.59 -14.60 -3.57
N PHE A 77 -11.43 -15.10 -3.99
CA PHE A 77 -10.47 -14.39 -4.82
C PHE A 77 -10.07 -15.26 -6.01
N GLU A 78 -9.98 -14.63 -7.16
CA GLU A 78 -9.39 -15.24 -8.36
C GLU A 78 -7.86 -15.24 -8.30
N LEU A 79 -7.24 -16.12 -9.08
CA LEU A 79 -5.79 -16.25 -9.09
C LEU A 79 -5.04 -14.94 -9.47
N PRO A 80 -5.52 -14.14 -10.47
CA PRO A 80 -4.93 -12.84 -10.77
C PRO A 80 -5.03 -11.83 -9.61
N GLU A 81 -6.14 -11.86 -8.86
CA GLU A 81 -6.35 -10.98 -7.70
C GLU A 81 -5.39 -11.32 -6.57
N LEU A 82 -5.21 -12.62 -6.28
CA LEU A 82 -4.21 -13.07 -5.29
C LEU A 82 -2.79 -12.69 -5.72
N LYS A 83 -2.48 -12.75 -7.02
CA LYS A 83 -1.19 -12.30 -7.54
C LYS A 83 -0.97 -10.81 -7.27
N LEU A 84 -1.97 -9.97 -7.53
CA LEU A 84 -1.89 -8.53 -7.23
C LEU A 84 -1.69 -8.26 -5.74
N LEU A 85 -2.39 -9.00 -4.86
CA LEU A 85 -2.21 -8.87 -3.40
C LEU A 85 -0.79 -9.26 -2.98
N ILE A 86 -0.23 -10.35 -3.52
CA ILE A 86 1.14 -10.78 -3.24
C ILE A 86 2.13 -9.70 -3.72
N ASP A 87 1.98 -9.21 -4.95
CA ASP A 87 2.86 -8.19 -5.51
C ASP A 87 2.81 -6.89 -4.70
N ALA A 88 1.63 -6.49 -4.22
CA ALA A 88 1.47 -5.35 -3.34
C ALA A 88 2.22 -5.52 -2.01
N VAL A 89 2.11 -6.70 -1.38
CA VAL A 89 2.83 -7.02 -0.14
C VAL A 89 4.34 -7.06 -0.37
N GLU A 90 4.80 -7.70 -1.45
CA GLU A 90 6.23 -7.81 -1.77
C GLU A 90 6.83 -6.46 -2.15
N SER A 91 6.13 -5.65 -2.94
CA SER A 91 6.60 -4.34 -3.39
C SER A 91 6.64 -3.30 -2.28
N SER A 92 5.87 -3.49 -1.21
CA SER A 92 5.79 -2.54 -0.11
C SER A 92 7.12 -2.43 0.64
N LYS A 93 7.71 -1.23 0.66
CA LYS A 93 8.88 -0.92 1.50
C LYS A 93 8.51 -0.70 2.97
N PHE A 94 7.23 -0.66 3.27
CA PHE A 94 6.72 -0.43 4.61
C PHE A 94 6.63 -1.73 5.42
N ILE A 95 6.35 -2.84 4.76
CA ILE A 95 6.19 -4.16 5.40
C ILE A 95 7.56 -4.82 5.56
N THR A 96 7.91 -5.27 6.78
CA THR A 96 9.16 -5.99 7.04
C THR A 96 9.24 -7.28 6.22
N LYS A 97 10.45 -7.79 5.95
CA LYS A 97 10.66 -9.02 5.20
C LYS A 97 9.87 -10.19 5.83
N LYS A 98 10.08 -10.41 7.13
CA LYS A 98 9.41 -11.49 7.89
C LYS A 98 7.88 -11.40 7.83
N LYS A 99 7.33 -10.18 7.95
CA LYS A 99 5.88 -9.99 7.90
C LYS A 99 5.34 -10.17 6.49
N SER A 100 6.10 -9.77 5.45
CA SER A 100 5.73 -10.05 4.07
C SER A 100 5.61 -11.53 3.81
N GLU A 101 6.61 -12.32 4.21
CA GLU A 101 6.60 -13.78 4.10
C GLU A 101 5.36 -14.38 4.79
N THR A 102 5.08 -13.95 6.03
CA THR A 102 3.89 -14.42 6.78
C THR A 102 2.58 -14.05 6.09
N LEU A 103 2.45 -12.85 5.54
CA LEU A 103 1.24 -12.41 4.83
C LEU A 103 1.06 -13.17 3.52
N ILE A 104 2.12 -13.37 2.76
CA ILE A 104 2.10 -14.12 1.50
C ILE A 104 1.71 -15.57 1.75
N GLU A 105 2.23 -16.22 2.79
CA GLU A 105 1.80 -17.58 3.16
C GLU A 105 0.30 -17.62 3.49
N LYS A 106 -0.24 -16.61 4.20
CA LYS A 106 -1.69 -16.52 4.45
C LYS A 106 -2.49 -16.33 3.14
N ILE A 107 -1.99 -15.52 2.21
CA ILE A 107 -2.63 -15.34 0.90
C ILE A 107 -2.62 -16.67 0.12
N HIS A 108 -1.54 -17.43 0.16
CA HIS A 108 -1.48 -18.76 -0.47
C HIS A 108 -2.54 -19.72 0.06
N THR A 109 -2.95 -19.61 1.35
CA THR A 109 -4.04 -20.46 1.90
C THR A 109 -5.43 -20.10 1.39
N MET A 110 -5.59 -18.99 0.66
CA MET A 110 -6.87 -18.60 0.07
C MET A 110 -7.21 -19.31 -1.23
N THR A 111 -6.28 -20.12 -1.74
CA THR A 111 -6.44 -20.90 -2.97
C THR A 111 -6.03 -22.36 -2.79
N SER A 112 -6.13 -23.18 -3.85
CA SER A 112 -5.65 -24.56 -3.81
C SER A 112 -4.13 -24.66 -3.75
N LEU A 113 -3.61 -25.78 -3.25
CA LEU A 113 -2.16 -26.05 -3.24
C LEU A 113 -1.56 -26.01 -4.66
N GLY A 114 -2.30 -26.47 -5.68
CA GLY A 114 -1.89 -26.40 -7.08
C GLY A 114 -1.71 -24.96 -7.57
N GLN A 115 -2.72 -24.14 -7.34
CA GLN A 115 -2.71 -22.71 -7.70
C GLN A 115 -1.69 -21.91 -6.88
N ALA A 116 -1.55 -22.18 -5.58
CA ALA A 116 -0.54 -21.56 -4.72
C ALA A 116 0.88 -21.84 -5.23
N SER A 117 1.14 -23.07 -5.72
CA SER A 117 2.43 -23.42 -6.32
C SER A 117 2.72 -22.65 -7.61
N LYS A 118 1.70 -22.30 -8.40
CA LYS A 118 1.84 -21.45 -9.59
C LYS A 118 2.20 -20.02 -9.19
N LEU A 119 1.52 -19.47 -8.16
CA LEU A 119 1.83 -18.15 -7.62
C LEU A 119 3.28 -18.06 -7.14
N LYS A 120 3.77 -19.05 -6.39
CA LYS A 120 5.16 -19.08 -5.88
C LYS A 120 6.22 -19.08 -6.99
N ARG A 121 5.97 -19.75 -8.11
CA ARG A 121 6.93 -19.84 -9.24
C ARG A 121 7.07 -18.55 -10.03
N ASN A 122 6.03 -17.74 -10.06
CA ASN A 122 5.96 -16.53 -10.90
C ASN A 122 6.27 -15.23 -10.15
N ASN A 123 6.72 -15.33 -8.89
CA ASN A 123 7.06 -14.17 -8.09
C ASN A 123 8.53 -13.79 -8.29
N TYR A 124 8.75 -12.68 -8.98
CA TYR A 124 10.04 -12.01 -9.04
C TYR A 124 9.84 -10.53 -8.71
N VAL A 125 10.08 -10.17 -7.47
CA VAL A 125 10.14 -8.76 -7.07
C VAL A 125 11.59 -8.35 -6.92
N VAL A 126 11.97 -7.29 -7.63
CA VAL A 126 13.31 -6.71 -7.52
C VAL A 126 13.59 -6.40 -6.04
N ASN A 127 14.74 -6.83 -5.56
CA ASN A 127 15.22 -6.67 -4.18
C ASN A 127 14.97 -5.25 -3.66
N ARG A 128 13.86 -5.04 -2.96
CA ARG A 128 13.58 -3.79 -2.27
C ARG A 128 14.10 -3.88 -0.84
N ILE A 129 14.85 -2.88 -0.42
CA ILE A 129 15.28 -2.74 0.97
C ILE A 129 14.04 -2.58 1.83
N LYS A 130 13.73 -3.60 2.64
CA LYS A 130 12.61 -3.59 3.60
C LYS A 130 13.10 -3.15 4.98
N PRO A 131 12.29 -2.44 5.76
CA PRO A 131 12.65 -2.05 7.12
C PRO A 131 12.65 -3.25 8.07
N ASP A 132 13.42 -3.14 9.16
CA ASP A 132 13.47 -4.17 10.21
C ASP A 132 12.54 -3.84 11.39
N ASN A 133 11.80 -2.73 11.35
CA ASN A 133 10.98 -2.28 12.46
C ASN A 133 9.60 -2.97 12.46
N GLU A 134 9.45 -4.05 13.21
CA GLU A 134 8.17 -4.76 13.36
C GLU A 134 7.13 -3.97 14.20
N GLN A 135 7.52 -2.92 14.91
CA GLN A 135 6.60 -2.11 15.72
C GLN A 135 5.67 -1.22 14.87
N ILE A 136 6.00 -1.06 13.60
CA ILE A 136 5.26 -0.16 12.70
C ILE A 136 3.76 -0.48 12.61
N TYR A 137 3.37 -1.75 12.74
CA TYR A 137 1.96 -2.18 12.78
C TYR A 137 1.24 -1.66 14.02
N TYR A 138 1.89 -1.75 15.17
CA TYR A 138 1.34 -1.23 16.43
C TYR A 138 1.26 0.29 16.44
N ILE A 139 2.18 0.95 15.72
CA ILE A 139 2.15 2.40 15.53
C ILE A 139 0.94 2.81 14.69
N ILE A 140 0.70 2.12 13.56
CA ILE A 140 -0.46 2.38 12.70
C ILE A 140 -1.75 2.12 13.45
N ASP A 141 -1.83 0.99 14.15
CA ASP A 141 -3.01 0.59 14.91
C ASP A 141 -3.36 1.66 15.95
N ALA A 142 -2.37 2.09 16.75
CA ALA A 142 -2.56 3.17 17.73
C ALA A 142 -2.99 4.50 17.09
N ILE A 143 -2.45 4.84 15.90
CA ILE A 143 -2.87 6.05 15.19
C ILE A 143 -4.32 5.90 14.71
N ASN A 144 -4.71 4.74 14.17
CA ASN A 144 -6.09 4.47 13.76
C ASN A 144 -7.05 4.52 14.95
N ASP A 145 -6.68 3.93 16.08
CA ASP A 145 -7.47 3.98 17.30
C ASP A 145 -7.69 5.43 17.77
N ALA A 146 -6.64 6.24 17.73
CA ALA A 146 -6.72 7.66 18.11
C ALA A 146 -7.62 8.46 17.14
N ILE A 147 -7.52 8.21 15.82
CA ILE A 147 -8.37 8.84 14.81
C ILE A 147 -9.84 8.47 15.07
N ASN A 148 -10.13 7.18 15.29
CA ASN A 148 -11.47 6.69 15.53
C ASN A 148 -12.06 7.22 16.84
N ALA A 149 -11.22 7.37 17.87
CA ALA A 149 -11.62 7.91 19.17
C ALA A 149 -11.70 9.45 19.18
N GLY A 150 -11.25 10.13 18.14
CA GLY A 150 -11.18 11.61 18.12
C GLY A 150 -10.19 12.17 19.15
N LYS A 151 -9.09 11.46 19.43
CA LYS A 151 -8.10 11.82 20.46
C LYS A 151 -6.75 12.21 19.87
N GLN A 152 -6.06 13.11 20.56
CA GLN A 152 -4.69 13.49 20.21
C GLN A 152 -3.71 12.35 20.52
N ILE A 153 -2.58 12.36 19.82
CA ILE A 153 -1.46 11.45 20.08
C ILE A 153 -0.20 12.21 20.49
N SER A 154 0.64 11.55 21.28
CA SER A 154 2.00 12.01 21.55
C SER A 154 3.01 10.96 21.15
N PHE A 155 4.15 11.40 20.60
CA PHE A 155 5.22 10.52 20.15
C PHE A 155 6.54 11.24 20.02
N GLN A 156 7.64 10.47 20.03
CA GLN A 156 8.97 10.95 19.65
C GLN A 156 9.27 10.55 18.21
N TYR A 157 10.10 11.33 17.56
CA TYR A 157 10.43 11.15 16.15
C TYR A 157 11.94 11.02 15.99
N TYR A 158 12.41 10.09 15.15
CA TYR A 158 13.84 9.91 14.94
C TYR A 158 14.28 10.30 13.53
N ASP A 159 15.57 10.57 13.43
CA ASP A 159 16.28 10.76 12.17
C ASP A 159 17.55 9.90 12.18
N TYR A 160 18.26 9.85 11.05
CA TYR A 160 19.53 9.15 10.95
C TYR A 160 20.68 10.14 10.90
N THR A 161 21.76 9.83 11.63
CA THR A 161 23.05 10.51 11.43
C THR A 161 23.72 10.04 10.14
N GLY A 162 24.74 10.76 9.67
CA GLY A 162 25.58 10.34 8.53
C GLY A 162 26.25 8.98 8.73
N LEU A 163 26.33 8.49 9.97
CA LEU A 163 26.84 7.15 10.34
C LEU A 163 25.72 6.09 10.46
N LYS A 164 24.53 6.36 9.90
CA LYS A 164 23.34 5.48 9.94
C LYS A 164 22.83 5.13 11.35
N LYS A 165 23.17 5.93 12.37
CA LYS A 165 22.64 5.75 13.72
C LYS A 165 21.32 6.52 13.87
N LYS A 166 20.30 5.86 14.44
CA LYS A 166 19.04 6.50 14.81
C LYS A 166 19.26 7.45 15.98
N VAL A 167 18.82 8.67 15.85
CA VAL A 167 18.84 9.69 16.91
C VAL A 167 17.47 10.35 16.99
N LEU A 168 17.03 10.62 18.23
CA LEU A 168 15.78 11.34 18.42
C LEU A 168 15.92 12.78 17.92
N LYS A 169 14.98 13.20 17.10
CA LYS A 169 14.95 14.56 16.53
C LYS A 169 14.69 15.58 17.63
N ASN A 170 15.25 16.77 17.47
CA ASN A 170 15.08 17.88 18.39
C ASN A 170 15.40 17.50 19.86
N LYS A 171 16.50 16.79 20.11
CA LYS A 171 16.96 16.36 21.44
C LYS A 171 15.91 15.50 22.20
N GLY A 172 15.11 14.71 21.50
CA GLY A 172 14.09 13.87 22.10
C GLY A 172 12.75 14.57 22.39
N GLU A 173 12.48 15.67 21.73
CA GLU A 173 11.20 16.37 21.86
C GLU A 173 10.01 15.44 21.62
N VAL A 174 8.99 15.54 22.48
CA VAL A 174 7.71 14.87 22.31
C VAL A 174 6.78 15.73 21.43
N TYR A 175 6.40 15.18 20.30
CA TYR A 175 5.44 15.79 19.40
C TYR A 175 4.02 15.47 19.86
N LYS A 176 3.12 16.46 19.79
CA LYS A 176 1.68 16.29 19.97
C LYS A 176 0.98 16.59 18.66
N LEU A 177 0.02 15.75 18.30
CA LEU A 177 -0.69 15.83 17.02
C LEU A 177 -2.17 15.49 17.21
N SER A 178 -3.06 16.26 16.62
CA SER A 178 -4.46 15.89 16.37
C SER A 178 -4.52 15.11 15.07
N PRO A 179 -4.51 13.77 15.06
CA PRO A 179 -4.41 12.98 13.83
C PRO A 179 -5.73 12.99 13.08
N TYR A 180 -5.69 13.20 11.76
CA TYR A 180 -6.87 13.23 10.91
C TYR A 180 -6.97 12.00 10.01
N LYS A 181 -5.88 11.66 9.33
CA LYS A 181 -5.84 10.55 8.37
C LYS A 181 -4.45 9.93 8.32
N LEU A 182 -4.44 8.63 8.00
CA LEU A 182 -3.26 7.93 7.50
C LEU A 182 -3.28 7.97 5.98
N LEU A 183 -2.19 8.45 5.38
CA LEU A 183 -2.02 8.56 3.94
C LEU A 183 -0.91 7.63 3.48
N TRP A 184 -1.19 6.86 2.43
CA TRP A 184 -0.15 6.11 1.72
C TRP A 184 0.37 6.96 0.57
N CYS A 185 1.64 7.33 0.61
CA CYS A 185 2.26 8.10 -0.45
C CYS A 185 3.62 7.49 -0.83
N GLY A 186 3.75 7.11 -2.09
CA GLY A 186 4.90 6.34 -2.55
C GLY A 186 5.02 5.02 -1.80
N ASP A 187 6.13 4.83 -1.11
CA ASP A 187 6.41 3.57 -0.38
C ASP A 187 6.16 3.68 1.14
N TYR A 188 5.54 4.76 1.64
CA TYR A 188 5.46 5.03 3.08
C TYR A 188 4.06 5.47 3.53
N TYR A 189 3.74 5.15 4.79
CA TYR A 189 2.63 5.77 5.48
C TYR A 189 3.03 7.11 6.11
N TYR A 190 2.11 8.06 6.02
CA TYR A 190 2.18 9.34 6.69
C TYR A 190 0.93 9.53 7.54
N VAL A 191 1.10 10.04 8.75
CA VAL A 191 -0.01 10.55 9.54
C VAL A 191 -0.14 12.05 9.27
N LEU A 192 -1.31 12.46 8.79
CA LEU A 192 -1.68 13.86 8.60
C LEU A 192 -2.43 14.32 9.83
N GLY A 193 -2.13 15.50 10.35
CA GLY A 193 -2.81 16.05 11.51
C GLY A 193 -2.42 17.48 11.82
N TYR A 194 -3.13 18.09 12.75
CA TYR A 194 -2.86 19.44 13.20
C TYR A 194 -1.86 19.47 14.37
N SER A 195 -0.86 20.31 14.23
CA SER A 195 0.11 20.59 15.29
C SER A 195 -0.17 21.93 15.93
N GLU A 196 -0.59 21.92 17.20
CA GLU A 196 -0.81 23.15 17.97
C GLU A 196 0.47 23.99 18.03
N LYS A 197 1.64 23.37 18.23
CA LYS A 197 2.94 24.06 18.30
C LYS A 197 3.25 24.82 17.03
N LYS A 198 2.86 24.30 15.86
CA LYS A 198 3.09 24.93 14.56
C LYS A 198 1.90 25.68 14.01
N SER A 199 0.75 25.61 14.69
CA SER A 199 -0.53 26.21 14.28
C SER A 199 -0.92 25.90 12.84
N LYS A 200 -0.64 24.66 12.38
CA LYS A 200 -0.95 24.21 11.01
C LYS A 200 -1.05 22.70 10.89
N VAL A 201 -1.67 22.26 9.80
CA VAL A 201 -1.70 20.86 9.40
C VAL A 201 -0.30 20.47 8.90
N ILE A 202 0.20 19.34 9.39
CA ILE A 202 1.51 18.79 9.04
C ILE A 202 1.40 17.28 8.87
N ASN A 203 2.40 16.68 8.27
CA ASN A 203 2.50 15.22 8.14
C ASN A 203 3.78 14.70 8.81
N PHE A 204 3.72 13.44 9.27
CA PHE A 204 4.87 12.69 9.77
C PHE A 204 4.92 11.31 9.12
N ARG A 205 6.10 10.88 8.71
CA ARG A 205 6.30 9.49 8.26
C ARG A 205 6.15 8.55 9.45
N VAL A 206 5.27 7.58 9.34
CA VAL A 206 4.93 6.65 10.42
C VAL A 206 6.11 5.76 10.81
N ASP A 207 6.93 5.36 9.85
CA ASP A 207 8.13 4.53 10.07
C ASP A 207 9.25 5.24 10.85
N ARG A 208 9.17 6.58 11.00
CA ARG A 208 10.09 7.39 11.80
C ARG A 208 9.58 7.73 13.21
N ILE A 209 8.40 7.29 13.57
CA ILE A 209 7.89 7.38 14.93
C ILE A 209 8.66 6.36 15.78
N ALA A 210 9.24 6.82 16.89
CA ALA A 210 10.23 6.06 17.64
C ALA A 210 9.65 4.84 18.37
N SER A 211 8.40 4.94 18.82
CA SER A 211 7.66 3.89 19.53
C SER A 211 6.16 4.05 19.31
N LYS A 212 5.36 3.08 19.78
CA LYS A 212 3.90 3.18 19.76
C LYS A 212 3.46 4.53 20.37
N PRO A 213 2.70 5.36 19.62
CA PRO A 213 2.20 6.63 20.14
C PRO A 213 1.30 6.43 21.36
N GLU A 214 1.37 7.36 22.29
CA GLU A 214 0.44 7.46 23.41
C GLU A 214 -0.81 8.18 22.93
N ILE A 215 -1.98 7.61 23.20
CA ILE A 215 -3.26 8.27 22.96
C ILE A 215 -3.57 9.13 24.18
N LEU A 216 -3.69 10.44 23.97
CA LEU A 216 -3.92 11.39 25.03
C LEU A 216 -5.41 11.49 25.37
N ASP A 217 -5.73 11.82 26.63
CA ASP A 217 -7.10 12.13 27.03
C ASP A 217 -7.47 13.59 26.66
N LYS A 218 -7.14 13.96 25.43
CA LYS A 218 -7.44 15.28 24.85
C LYS A 218 -8.05 15.08 23.48
N ASP A 219 -9.18 15.74 23.23
CA ASP A 219 -9.85 15.68 21.95
C ASP A 219 -9.01 16.33 20.85
N ILE A 220 -9.18 15.86 19.62
CA ILE A 220 -8.52 16.45 18.45
C ILE A 220 -9.02 17.89 18.25
N ILE A 221 -8.15 18.75 17.75
CA ILE A 221 -8.57 20.00 17.13
C ILE A 221 -9.22 19.62 15.80
N PRO A 222 -10.44 20.08 15.51
CA PRO A 222 -11.10 19.82 14.25
C PRO A 222 -10.25 20.22 13.05
N MET A 223 -10.43 19.53 11.94
CA MET A 223 -9.77 19.91 10.69
C MET A 223 -10.27 21.31 10.28
N PRO A 224 -9.38 22.23 9.89
CA PRO A 224 -9.78 23.54 9.38
C PRO A 224 -10.74 23.40 8.20
N ASP A 225 -11.81 24.21 8.15
CA ASP A 225 -12.84 24.12 7.12
C ASP A 225 -12.32 24.37 5.71
N ASP A 226 -11.25 25.15 5.59
CA ASP A 226 -10.55 25.49 4.34
C ASP A 226 -9.53 24.42 3.92
N PHE A 227 -9.29 23.37 4.73
CA PHE A 227 -8.32 22.34 4.46
C PHE A 227 -8.94 21.15 3.72
N ASN A 228 -8.48 20.89 2.49
CA ASN A 228 -8.89 19.75 1.69
C ASN A 228 -7.74 18.76 1.54
N ILE A 229 -7.94 17.52 1.97
CA ILE A 229 -6.91 16.45 1.94
C ILE A 229 -6.52 16.10 0.50
N GLU A 230 -7.48 16.05 -0.43
CA GLU A 230 -7.23 15.70 -1.83
C GLU A 230 -6.35 16.75 -2.49
N ASN A 231 -6.67 18.03 -2.29
CA ASN A 231 -5.86 19.13 -2.78
C ASN A 231 -4.46 19.09 -2.16
N TYR A 232 -4.37 18.89 -0.84
CA TYR A 232 -3.08 18.77 -0.15
C TYR A 232 -2.20 17.67 -0.75
N THR A 233 -2.77 16.49 -1.06
CA THR A 233 -1.99 15.38 -1.64
C THR A 233 -1.55 15.63 -3.09
N LYS A 234 -2.31 16.42 -3.86
CA LYS A 234 -1.93 16.86 -5.21
C LYS A 234 -0.80 17.92 -5.19
N GLU A 235 -0.88 18.84 -4.22
CA GLU A 235 0.05 19.97 -4.08
C GLU A 235 1.44 19.58 -3.57
N VAL A 236 1.50 18.58 -2.66
CA VAL A 236 2.77 18.16 -2.04
C VAL A 236 3.48 17.09 -2.85
N PHE A 237 4.77 17.31 -3.10
CA PHE A 237 5.64 16.33 -3.75
C PHE A 237 6.29 15.43 -2.71
N PHE A 238 6.02 14.13 -2.76
CA PHE A 238 6.54 13.14 -1.81
C PHE A 238 6.33 13.55 -0.34
N MET A 239 5.19 14.19 -0.03
CA MET A 239 4.82 14.67 1.30
C MET A 239 5.80 15.71 1.91
N PHE A 240 6.60 16.37 1.08
CA PHE A 240 7.39 17.52 1.50
C PHE A 240 6.55 18.78 1.43
N SER A 241 6.31 19.39 2.58
CA SER A 241 5.57 20.65 2.70
C SER A 241 6.49 21.83 2.34
N GLY A 242 6.00 22.70 1.50
CA GLY A 242 6.61 24.01 1.17
C GLY A 242 5.54 25.11 1.27
N GLU A 243 5.90 26.29 0.81
CA GLU A 243 4.93 27.37 0.61
C GLU A 243 3.98 26.98 -0.52
N LYS A 244 2.66 27.06 -0.26
CA LYS A 244 1.64 26.83 -1.28
C LYS A 244 1.62 27.97 -2.26
N VAL A 245 1.77 27.68 -3.54
CA VAL A 245 1.87 28.71 -4.58
C VAL A 245 1.27 28.21 -5.88
N LEU A 246 0.53 29.06 -6.57
CA LEU A 246 0.06 28.82 -7.93
C LEU A 246 1.24 28.99 -8.88
N VAL A 247 1.61 27.94 -9.59
CA VAL A 247 2.67 27.94 -10.59
C VAL A 247 2.11 27.86 -12.01
N ASP A 248 2.85 28.42 -12.92
CA ASP A 248 2.63 28.35 -14.35
C ASP A 248 3.83 27.64 -14.97
N LEU A 249 3.59 26.47 -15.55
CA LEU A 249 4.61 25.61 -16.12
C LEU A 249 4.46 25.57 -17.64
N ARG A 250 5.55 25.76 -18.41
CA ARG A 250 5.61 25.39 -19.81
C ARG A 250 6.07 23.93 -19.91
N CYS A 251 5.33 23.12 -20.62
CA CYS A 251 5.59 21.69 -20.78
C CYS A 251 5.64 21.32 -22.27
N ASP A 252 6.62 20.51 -22.66
CA ASP A 252 6.68 19.90 -23.98
C ASP A 252 5.42 19.04 -24.23
N ASN A 253 4.87 19.04 -25.47
CA ASN A 253 3.66 18.31 -25.82
C ASN A 253 3.75 16.80 -25.51
N SER A 254 4.95 16.21 -25.55
CA SER A 254 5.14 14.79 -25.20
C SER A 254 4.86 14.46 -23.72
N LEU A 255 4.77 15.47 -22.85
CA LEU A 255 4.56 15.33 -21.44
C LEU A 255 3.10 15.45 -20.99
N MET A 256 2.13 15.61 -21.91
CA MET A 256 0.72 15.77 -21.55
C MET A 256 0.22 14.65 -20.63
N LYS A 257 0.48 13.39 -20.99
CA LYS A 257 0.12 12.25 -20.15
C LYS A 257 0.74 12.35 -18.75
N THR A 258 2.01 12.73 -18.65
CA THR A 258 2.69 12.87 -17.36
C THR A 258 2.06 13.97 -16.49
N MET A 259 1.60 15.06 -17.10
CA MET A 259 0.91 16.14 -16.38
C MET A 259 -0.46 15.68 -15.87
N VAL A 260 -1.22 14.98 -16.70
CA VAL A 260 -2.51 14.39 -16.32
C VAL A 260 -2.31 13.35 -15.20
N ASP A 261 -1.35 12.44 -15.35
CA ASP A 261 -1.03 11.42 -14.33
C ASP A 261 -0.64 12.06 -12.98
N ARG A 262 -0.01 13.24 -13.02
CA ARG A 262 0.46 13.93 -11.80
C ARG A 262 -0.59 14.83 -11.15
N PHE A 263 -1.31 15.61 -11.94
CA PHE A 263 -2.18 16.67 -11.45
C PHE A 263 -3.66 16.37 -11.63
N GLY A 264 -3.99 15.30 -12.35
CA GLY A 264 -5.36 14.91 -12.66
C GLY A 264 -5.84 15.44 -14.01
N GLU A 265 -6.95 14.87 -14.52
CA GLU A 265 -7.54 15.25 -15.79
C GLU A 265 -8.10 16.69 -15.77
N ASP A 266 -8.46 17.19 -14.60
CA ASP A 266 -9.03 18.53 -14.38
C ASP A 266 -7.98 19.65 -14.38
N VAL A 267 -6.69 19.33 -14.51
CA VAL A 267 -5.64 20.35 -14.48
C VAL A 267 -5.80 21.36 -15.61
N THR A 268 -5.71 22.63 -15.28
CA THR A 268 -5.84 23.70 -16.29
C THR A 268 -4.67 23.68 -17.26
N THR A 269 -4.96 23.44 -18.53
CA THR A 269 -3.98 23.45 -19.63
C THR A 269 -4.37 24.42 -20.72
N LEU A 270 -3.38 25.11 -21.29
CA LEU A 270 -3.53 26.07 -22.38
C LEU A 270 -2.43 25.83 -23.42
N ALA A 271 -2.76 25.97 -24.72
CA ALA A 271 -1.72 25.93 -25.74
C ALA A 271 -0.73 27.10 -25.51
N TYR A 272 0.58 26.84 -25.62
CA TYR A 272 1.61 27.85 -25.49
C TYR A 272 2.25 28.17 -26.85
N ASP A 273 2.77 27.17 -27.53
CA ASP A 273 3.28 27.23 -28.90
C ASP A 273 3.05 25.89 -29.62
N MET A 274 3.61 25.71 -30.83
CA MET A 274 3.41 24.48 -31.62
C MET A 274 3.95 23.21 -30.95
N THR A 275 4.89 23.33 -30.02
CA THR A 275 5.62 22.23 -29.41
C THR A 275 5.36 22.10 -27.90
N SER A 276 4.63 23.06 -27.32
CA SER A 276 4.46 23.12 -25.87
C SER A 276 3.08 23.66 -25.45
N PHE A 277 2.69 23.33 -24.25
CA PHE A 277 1.48 23.79 -23.57
C PHE A 277 1.83 24.34 -22.18
N ARG A 278 0.93 25.12 -21.60
CA ARG A 278 1.01 25.63 -20.23
C ARG A 278 0.15 24.77 -19.31
N VAL A 279 0.64 24.60 -18.09
CA VAL A 279 -0.10 24.01 -16.97
C VAL A 279 -0.14 25.02 -15.84
N GLN A 280 -1.34 25.33 -15.35
CA GLN A 280 -1.53 26.12 -14.14
C GLN A 280 -2.03 25.24 -13.01
N THR A 281 -1.27 25.17 -11.92
CA THR A 281 -1.60 24.32 -10.78
C THR A 281 -1.01 24.85 -9.48
N GLU A 282 -1.65 24.54 -8.36
CA GLU A 282 -1.10 24.82 -7.05
C GLU A 282 -0.10 23.75 -6.64
N VAL A 283 1.05 24.14 -6.16
CA VAL A 283 2.11 23.24 -5.66
C VAL A 283 2.71 23.76 -4.36
N SER A 284 3.27 22.86 -3.57
CA SER A 284 4.21 23.24 -2.51
C SER A 284 5.58 23.48 -3.10
N ALA A 285 6.03 24.73 -3.16
CA ALA A 285 7.38 25.09 -3.58
C ALA A 285 8.41 24.46 -2.63
N SER A 286 9.03 23.38 -3.06
CA SER A 286 9.91 22.55 -2.23
C SER A 286 11.05 21.96 -3.07
N PRO A 287 12.17 21.56 -2.44
CA PRO A 287 13.27 20.91 -3.16
C PRO A 287 12.82 19.69 -3.98
N THR A 288 11.82 18.97 -3.52
CA THR A 288 11.27 17.80 -4.25
C THR A 288 10.48 18.20 -5.48
N PHE A 289 9.73 19.31 -5.44
CA PHE A 289 9.10 19.90 -6.63
C PHE A 289 10.15 20.34 -7.64
N PHE A 290 11.18 21.07 -7.21
CA PHE A 290 12.25 21.52 -8.08
C PHE A 290 13.04 20.36 -8.69
N GLY A 291 13.32 19.30 -7.91
CA GLY A 291 13.96 18.08 -8.41
C GLY A 291 13.08 17.36 -9.45
N TRP A 292 11.75 17.38 -9.28
CA TRP A 292 10.82 16.83 -10.25
C TRP A 292 10.84 17.63 -11.56
N VAL A 293 10.81 18.95 -11.50
CA VAL A 293 10.95 19.82 -12.69
C VAL A 293 12.28 19.57 -13.39
N PHE A 294 13.38 19.50 -12.64
CA PHE A 294 14.73 19.27 -13.18
C PHE A 294 14.84 17.93 -13.92
N GLY A 295 14.16 16.89 -13.42
CA GLY A 295 14.18 15.55 -14.00
C GLY A 295 13.65 15.44 -15.44
N PHE A 296 12.97 16.47 -15.93
CA PHE A 296 12.50 16.53 -17.33
C PHE A 296 13.51 17.16 -18.31
N ASN A 297 14.72 17.43 -17.87
CA ASN A 297 15.79 17.93 -18.72
C ASN A 297 15.38 19.14 -19.57
N GLY A 298 14.77 20.15 -18.92
CA GLY A 298 14.33 21.40 -19.57
C GLY A 298 13.00 21.33 -20.33
N LYS A 299 12.39 20.16 -20.47
CA LYS A 299 11.05 19.99 -21.09
C LYS A 299 9.92 20.53 -20.21
N VAL A 300 10.16 20.72 -18.93
CA VAL A 300 9.28 21.45 -18.00
C VAL A 300 10.04 22.69 -17.53
N GLN A 301 9.42 23.85 -17.67
CA GLN A 301 9.99 25.14 -17.29
C GLN A 301 9.00 25.89 -16.40
N ILE A 302 9.48 26.51 -15.33
CA ILE A 302 8.66 27.35 -14.46
C ILE A 302 8.57 28.75 -15.11
N LEU A 303 7.36 29.16 -15.51
CA LEU A 303 7.13 30.48 -16.10
C LEU A 303 6.83 31.54 -15.04
N ALA A 304 6.05 31.17 -14.02
CA ALA A 304 5.64 32.05 -12.94
C ALA A 304 5.35 31.25 -11.65
N PRO A 305 5.38 31.91 -10.47
CA PRO A 305 5.81 33.26 -10.24
C PRO A 305 7.36 33.41 -10.21
N GLU A 306 7.86 34.62 -10.32
CA GLU A 306 9.31 34.85 -10.34
C GLU A 306 10.01 34.42 -9.05
N SER A 307 9.33 34.53 -7.90
CA SER A 307 9.86 34.03 -6.63
C SER A 307 10.20 32.53 -6.65
N VAL A 308 9.37 31.70 -7.30
CA VAL A 308 9.61 30.26 -7.43
C VAL A 308 10.71 29.98 -8.45
N LYS A 309 10.78 30.76 -9.53
CA LYS A 309 11.90 30.65 -10.51
C LYS A 309 13.23 30.97 -9.83
N GLU A 310 13.27 31.99 -8.99
CA GLU A 310 14.48 32.38 -8.28
C GLU A 310 14.94 31.30 -7.29
N GLN A 311 14.02 30.72 -6.52
CA GLN A 311 14.33 29.58 -5.64
C GLN A 311 14.89 28.38 -6.44
N TYR A 312 14.34 28.13 -7.62
CA TYR A 312 14.82 27.05 -8.50
C TYR A 312 16.22 27.35 -9.05
N ARG A 313 16.50 28.60 -9.50
CA ARG A 313 17.82 29.02 -9.94
C ARG A 313 18.86 28.87 -8.81
N GLN A 314 18.52 29.32 -7.61
CA GLN A 314 19.39 29.18 -6.44
C GLN A 314 19.74 27.72 -6.14
N MET A 315 18.75 26.80 -6.22
CA MET A 315 18.99 25.38 -6.03
C MET A 315 19.96 24.83 -7.11
N ILE A 316 19.81 25.25 -8.37
CA ILE A 316 20.71 24.83 -9.46
C ILE A 316 22.12 25.38 -9.24
N SER A 317 22.24 26.66 -8.89
CA SER A 317 23.54 27.28 -8.61
C SER A 317 24.28 26.57 -7.46
N GLN A 318 23.60 26.28 -6.37
CA GLN A 318 24.19 25.53 -5.25
C GLN A 318 24.67 24.13 -5.65
N ALA A 319 23.94 23.46 -6.55
CA ALA A 319 24.36 22.16 -7.06
C ALA A 319 25.61 22.27 -7.96
N ASP A 320 25.72 23.33 -8.79
CA ASP A 320 26.87 23.58 -9.65
C ASP A 320 28.12 23.96 -8.82
N GLU A 321 27.97 24.85 -7.84
CA GLU A 321 29.02 25.21 -6.90
C GLU A 321 29.60 23.99 -6.18
N GLY A 322 28.73 23.09 -5.70
CA GLY A 322 29.15 21.86 -5.04
C GLY A 322 29.90 20.87 -5.95
N MET A 323 29.75 20.95 -7.26
CA MET A 323 30.55 20.17 -8.22
C MET A 323 31.97 20.81 -8.44
N GLN A 324 32.07 22.13 -8.40
CA GLN A 324 33.32 22.84 -8.58
C GLN A 324 34.28 22.76 -7.36
N GLU A 325 33.72 22.69 -6.13
CA GLU A 325 34.52 22.53 -4.91
C GLU A 325 35.08 21.10 -4.73
N SER A 326 34.70 20.16 -5.57
CA SER A 326 35.10 18.73 -5.47
C SER A 326 36.31 18.41 -6.36
N GLU A 327 36.83 19.36 -7.12
CA GLU A 327 38.09 19.32 -7.87
C GLU A 327 39.26 19.91 -7.06
#